data_ef15c60baf086d57ae38dac4629ce212
#
_entry.id   ef15c60baf086d57ae38dac4629ce212
#
_cell.length_a   1.000
_cell.length_b   1.000
_cell.length_c   1.000
_cell.angle_alpha   90.00
_cell.angle_beta   90.00
_cell.angle_gamma   90.00
#
_symmetry.space_group_name_H-M   'P 1'
#
loop_
_entity.id
_entity.type
_entity.pdbx_description
1 polymer ?
#
loop_
_entity_poly.entity_id
_entity_poly.type
_entity_poly.pdbx_seq_one_letter_code
_entity_poly.pdbx_strand_id
1 'polypeptide(L)'
;RANMAFEGNILDFIPDTVTLLPNTSGARNAQEAVRIARLAREVGCGDFVKIEVIHDSKYLMPDNYETIKATEILAKEGFTVLPYISPDLIAARELVNVGAAAVMPLAAPIGSNKGLISKEMLIDEIDLPIVVDAGIGAPSHACEAMELGADAVLANTAVATAGDVVAMARAFRMAVDAGRQAYLAGLGRVLDFTGDASSPLTGFMED
;
A
#
# COMPACT_ATOMS: atom_id res chain seq x y z
N ARG A 1 -5.09 11.56 -14.05
CA ARG A 1 -6.48 12.08 -14.09
C ARG A 1 -7.12 11.55 -15.35
N ALA A 2 -8.15 10.72 -15.22
CA ALA A 2 -8.95 10.30 -16.36
C ALA A 2 -9.67 11.55 -16.93
N ASN A 3 -9.49 11.80 -18.21
CA ASN A 3 -10.21 12.88 -18.90
C ASN A 3 -11.35 12.25 -19.68
N MET A 4 -12.59 12.48 -19.25
CA MET A 4 -13.81 11.94 -19.84
C MET A 4 -14.06 12.39 -21.30
N ALA A 5 -13.27 13.33 -21.81
CA ALA A 5 -13.41 13.89 -23.16
C ALA A 5 -12.48 13.27 -24.22
N PHE A 6 -11.66 12.26 -23.85
CA PHE A 6 -10.76 11.60 -24.80
C PHE A 6 -11.40 10.32 -25.34
N GLU A 7 -11.36 10.10 -26.65
CA GLU A 7 -11.55 8.79 -27.26
C GLU A 7 -10.46 7.85 -26.73
N GLY A 8 -10.84 6.90 -25.85
CA GLY A 8 -9.92 5.99 -25.14
C GLY A 8 -9.73 6.33 -23.67
N ASN A 9 -10.83 6.32 -22.90
CA ASN A 9 -10.76 6.40 -21.43
C ASN A 9 -9.99 5.18 -20.91
N ILE A 10 -9.05 5.40 -19.99
CA ILE A 10 -8.30 4.30 -19.33
C ILE A 10 -9.24 3.24 -18.72
N LEU A 11 -10.42 3.64 -18.29
CA LEU A 11 -11.43 2.73 -17.73
C LEU A 11 -11.90 1.68 -18.75
N ASP A 12 -11.87 1.98 -20.04
CA ASP A 12 -12.26 1.05 -21.12
C ASP A 12 -11.29 -0.13 -21.26
N PHE A 13 -10.07 -0.01 -20.69
CA PHE A 13 -9.03 -1.02 -20.73
C PHE A 13 -8.88 -1.79 -19.42
N ILE A 14 -9.67 -1.46 -18.40
CA ILE A 14 -9.63 -2.13 -17.10
C ILE A 14 -10.71 -3.23 -17.11
N PRO A 15 -10.33 -4.50 -16.89
CA PRO A 15 -11.32 -5.58 -16.81
C PRO A 15 -12.31 -5.36 -15.65
N ASP A 16 -13.58 -5.73 -15.84
CA ASP A 16 -14.64 -5.62 -14.82
C ASP A 16 -14.34 -6.41 -13.54
N THR A 17 -13.41 -7.35 -13.61
CA THR A 17 -12.93 -8.14 -12.46
C THR A 17 -12.01 -7.35 -11.53
N VAL A 18 -11.55 -6.17 -11.95
CA VAL A 18 -10.65 -5.31 -11.18
C VAL A 18 -11.46 -4.27 -10.40
N THR A 19 -11.30 -4.27 -9.09
CA THR A 19 -11.90 -3.24 -8.23
C THR A 19 -11.20 -1.90 -8.47
N LEU A 20 -11.98 -0.87 -8.79
CA LEU A 20 -11.46 0.48 -8.94
C LEU A 20 -11.20 1.11 -7.57
N LEU A 21 -10.06 1.75 -7.42
CA LEU A 21 -9.69 2.52 -6.23
C LEU A 21 -9.36 3.97 -6.63
N PRO A 22 -10.38 4.83 -6.80
CA PRO A 22 -10.17 6.24 -7.06
C PRO A 22 -9.32 6.89 -5.98
N ASN A 23 -8.47 7.85 -6.39
CA ASN A 23 -7.55 8.56 -5.50
C ASN A 23 -7.94 10.04 -5.43
N THR A 24 -7.95 10.61 -4.23
CA THR A 24 -8.20 12.04 -4.01
C THR A 24 -6.97 12.92 -4.22
N SER A 25 -5.96 12.42 -4.92
CA SER A 25 -4.71 13.12 -5.23
C SER A 25 -4.94 14.55 -5.74
N GLY A 26 -4.23 15.47 -5.13
CA GLY A 26 -4.35 16.90 -5.35
C GLY A 26 -5.26 17.62 -4.35
N ALA A 27 -5.95 16.90 -3.46
CA ALA A 27 -6.64 17.49 -2.33
C ALA A 27 -5.64 18.08 -1.33
N ARG A 28 -5.94 19.28 -0.83
CA ARG A 28 -5.11 20.00 0.15
C ARG A 28 -5.71 20.00 1.56
N ASN A 29 -6.95 19.56 1.68
CA ASN A 29 -7.69 19.45 2.92
C ASN A 29 -8.76 18.37 2.81
N ALA A 30 -9.40 18.04 3.93
CA ALA A 30 -10.45 17.04 4.03
C ALA A 30 -11.64 17.34 3.11
N GLN A 31 -12.06 18.60 3.02
CA GLN A 31 -13.23 18.99 2.21
C GLN A 31 -13.00 18.75 0.72
N GLU A 32 -11.80 19.06 0.22
CA GLU A 32 -11.43 18.77 -1.16
C GLU A 32 -11.39 17.27 -1.43
N ALA A 33 -10.81 16.47 -0.51
CA ALA A 33 -10.77 15.02 -0.62
C ALA A 33 -12.19 14.42 -0.67
N VAL A 34 -13.07 14.83 0.24
CA VAL A 34 -14.47 14.41 0.28
C VAL A 34 -15.19 14.75 -1.03
N ARG A 35 -15.00 15.97 -1.55
CA ARG A 35 -15.60 16.37 -2.82
C ARG A 35 -15.14 15.49 -3.99
N ILE A 36 -13.83 15.20 -4.07
CA ILE A 36 -13.27 14.36 -5.13
C ILE A 36 -13.82 12.93 -5.02
N ALA A 37 -13.89 12.36 -3.81
CA ALA A 37 -14.43 11.03 -3.58
C ALA A 37 -15.89 10.91 -4.02
N ARG A 38 -16.73 11.88 -3.65
CA ARG A 38 -18.14 11.92 -4.07
C ARG A 38 -18.29 12.02 -5.60
N LEU A 39 -17.48 12.85 -6.26
CA LEU A 39 -17.45 12.93 -7.72
C LEU A 39 -17.05 11.61 -8.36
N ALA A 40 -16.08 10.88 -7.81
CA ALA A 40 -15.68 9.57 -8.32
C ALA A 40 -16.83 8.55 -8.22
N ARG A 41 -17.59 8.56 -7.12
CA ARG A 41 -18.79 7.72 -6.95
C ARG A 41 -19.87 8.06 -7.98
N GLU A 42 -20.16 9.34 -8.17
CA GLU A 42 -21.18 9.81 -9.13
C GLU A 42 -20.86 9.42 -10.59
N VAL A 43 -19.59 9.32 -10.95
CA VAL A 43 -19.19 8.85 -12.30
C VAL A 43 -19.04 7.33 -12.40
N GLY A 44 -19.50 6.58 -11.39
CA GLY A 44 -19.58 5.12 -11.44
C GLY A 44 -18.31 4.37 -11.04
N CYS A 45 -17.33 5.02 -10.35
CA CYS A 45 -16.13 4.33 -9.89
C CYS A 45 -16.36 3.46 -8.64
N GLY A 46 -17.59 3.37 -8.11
CA GLY A 46 -17.92 2.57 -6.93
C GLY A 46 -17.61 3.28 -5.61
N ASP A 47 -17.60 2.50 -4.53
CA ASP A 47 -17.53 3.02 -3.16
C ASP A 47 -16.12 2.97 -2.56
N PHE A 48 -15.17 2.29 -3.20
CA PHE A 48 -13.78 2.29 -2.77
C PHE A 48 -13.13 3.65 -3.04
N VAL A 49 -12.34 4.15 -2.10
CA VAL A 49 -11.59 5.39 -2.28
C VAL A 49 -10.29 5.39 -1.50
N LYS A 50 -9.20 5.76 -2.15
CA LYS A 50 -7.94 6.11 -1.50
C LYS A 50 -7.97 7.60 -1.14
N ILE A 51 -7.83 7.91 0.14
CA ILE A 51 -7.71 9.28 0.62
C ILE A 51 -6.25 9.68 0.62
N GLU A 52 -5.95 10.73 -0.12
CA GLU A 52 -4.63 11.35 -0.20
C GLU A 52 -4.80 12.86 -0.06
N VAL A 53 -4.39 13.40 1.09
CA VAL A 53 -4.38 14.84 1.38
C VAL A 53 -2.94 15.30 1.58
N ILE A 54 -2.48 16.21 0.72
CA ILE A 54 -1.10 16.66 0.70
C ILE A 54 -1.05 18.18 0.60
N HIS A 55 -0.55 18.85 1.64
CA HIS A 55 -0.30 20.30 1.64
C HIS A 55 1.02 20.67 0.98
N ASP A 56 2.07 19.87 1.25
CA ASP A 56 3.43 20.14 0.79
C ASP A 56 3.69 19.50 -0.57
N SER A 57 3.82 20.35 -1.61
CA SER A 57 4.11 19.89 -2.97
C SER A 57 5.57 19.47 -3.20
N LYS A 58 6.48 19.75 -2.25
CA LYS A 58 7.90 19.46 -2.41
C LYS A 58 8.26 18.02 -2.03
N TYR A 59 7.76 17.57 -0.87
CA TYR A 59 8.06 16.23 -0.36
C TYR A 59 6.89 15.26 -0.50
N LEU A 60 5.70 15.77 -0.84
CA LEU A 60 4.46 15.00 -1.02
C LEU A 60 4.11 14.16 0.22
N MET A 61 4.34 14.75 1.40
CA MET A 61 4.01 14.09 2.66
C MET A 61 2.52 14.24 2.97
N PRO A 62 1.85 13.16 3.39
CA PRO A 62 0.43 13.20 3.73
C PRO A 62 0.18 14.02 5.01
N ASP A 63 -0.95 14.71 5.04
CA ASP A 63 -1.50 15.34 6.23
C ASP A 63 -2.40 14.34 6.96
N ASN A 64 -1.88 13.69 8.02
CA ASN A 64 -2.62 12.68 8.76
C ASN A 64 -3.91 13.25 9.39
N TYR A 65 -3.89 14.48 9.87
CA TYR A 65 -5.04 15.11 10.53
C TYR A 65 -6.21 15.35 9.55
N GLU A 66 -5.93 15.93 8.41
CA GLU A 66 -6.94 16.15 7.37
C GLU A 66 -7.40 14.82 6.74
N THR A 67 -6.52 13.83 6.66
CA THR A 67 -6.84 12.48 6.19
C THR A 67 -7.83 11.78 7.13
N ILE A 68 -7.63 11.87 8.45
CA ILE A 68 -8.55 11.32 9.46
C ILE A 68 -9.93 11.97 9.35
N LYS A 69 -10.02 13.29 9.23
CA LYS A 69 -11.30 13.99 9.03
C LYS A 69 -12.04 13.55 7.77
N ALA A 70 -11.32 13.46 6.64
CA ALA A 70 -11.92 13.02 5.39
C ALA A 70 -12.43 11.58 5.50
N THR A 71 -11.66 10.71 6.16
CA THR A 71 -12.02 9.32 6.40
C THR A 71 -13.29 9.21 7.22
N GLU A 72 -13.40 9.95 8.33
CA GLU A 72 -14.61 9.95 9.18
C GLU A 72 -15.88 10.31 8.39
N ILE A 73 -15.81 11.36 7.58
CA ILE A 73 -16.95 11.83 6.78
C ILE A 73 -17.34 10.74 5.76
N LEU A 74 -16.38 10.23 5.01
CA LEU A 74 -16.65 9.29 3.91
C LEU A 74 -17.04 7.90 4.42
N ALA A 75 -16.49 7.43 5.53
CA ALA A 75 -16.90 6.19 6.16
C ALA A 75 -18.37 6.25 6.61
N LYS A 76 -18.81 7.36 7.21
CA LYS A 76 -20.22 7.60 7.56
C LYS A 76 -21.15 7.66 6.35
N GLU A 77 -20.62 8.00 5.18
CA GLU A 77 -21.36 8.00 3.89
C GLU A 77 -21.34 6.65 3.17
N GLY A 78 -20.78 5.61 3.80
CA GLY A 78 -20.72 4.25 3.28
C GLY A 78 -19.63 4.01 2.23
N PHE A 79 -18.58 4.84 2.19
CA PHE A 79 -17.39 4.54 1.40
C PHE A 79 -16.50 3.48 2.09
N THR A 80 -15.86 2.66 1.31
CA THR A 80 -14.73 1.81 1.73
C THR A 80 -13.45 2.63 1.62
N VAL A 81 -13.02 3.20 2.74
CA VAL A 81 -11.96 4.22 2.77
C VAL A 81 -10.61 3.61 3.08
N LEU A 82 -9.64 3.87 2.22
CA LEU A 82 -8.23 3.48 2.37
C LEU A 82 -7.37 4.75 2.49
N PRO A 83 -7.09 5.24 3.71
CA PRO A 83 -6.35 6.47 3.93
C PRO A 83 -4.84 6.29 3.82
N TYR A 84 -4.21 7.16 3.02
CA TYR A 84 -2.75 7.28 2.89
C TYR A 84 -2.20 8.19 3.97
N ILE A 85 -1.25 7.70 4.76
CA ILE A 85 -0.67 8.40 5.92
C ILE A 85 0.85 8.29 5.98
N SER A 86 1.47 9.22 6.71
CA SER A 86 2.80 8.98 7.27
C SER A 86 2.70 7.86 8.30
N PRO A 87 3.70 6.95 8.43
CA PRO A 87 3.66 5.88 9.39
C PRO A 87 3.69 6.43 10.83
N ASP A 88 2.50 6.54 11.41
CA ASP A 88 2.22 7.05 12.75
C ASP A 88 1.17 6.14 13.39
N LEU A 89 1.55 5.46 14.47
CA LEU A 89 0.68 4.50 15.15
C LEU A 89 -0.55 5.16 15.79
N ILE A 90 -0.42 6.38 16.29
CA ILE A 90 -1.55 7.09 16.91
C ILE A 90 -2.58 7.47 15.83
N ALA A 91 -2.10 8.03 14.72
CA ALA A 91 -2.97 8.35 13.58
C ALA A 91 -3.64 7.08 13.01
N ALA A 92 -2.92 5.97 12.93
CA ALA A 92 -3.48 4.70 12.46
C ALA A 92 -4.58 4.16 13.37
N ARG A 93 -4.40 4.21 14.70
CA ARG A 93 -5.44 3.83 15.67
C ARG A 93 -6.67 4.75 15.59
N GLU A 94 -6.47 6.04 15.35
CA GLU A 94 -7.57 6.97 15.15
C GLU A 94 -8.34 6.67 13.85
N LEU A 95 -7.66 6.29 12.78
CA LEU A 95 -8.30 5.84 11.54
C LEU A 95 -9.17 4.59 11.73
N VAL A 96 -8.75 3.64 12.56
CA VAL A 96 -9.59 2.49 12.95
C VAL A 96 -10.88 2.99 13.62
N ASN A 97 -10.76 3.91 14.58
CA ASN A 97 -11.91 4.43 15.33
C ASN A 97 -12.92 5.19 14.46
N VAL A 98 -12.45 5.90 13.44
CA VAL A 98 -13.33 6.65 12.53
C VAL A 98 -13.86 5.84 11.35
N GLY A 99 -13.52 4.54 11.25
CA GLY A 99 -14.11 3.61 10.31
C GLY A 99 -13.36 3.43 8.99
N ALA A 100 -12.04 3.60 8.99
CA ALA A 100 -11.21 3.19 7.86
C ALA A 100 -11.39 1.69 7.57
N ALA A 101 -11.30 1.29 6.31
CA ALA A 101 -11.37 -0.11 5.89
C ALA A 101 -9.99 -0.77 5.77
N ALA A 102 -8.94 0.03 5.66
CA ALA A 102 -7.54 -0.36 5.65
C ALA A 102 -6.70 0.85 6.04
N VAL A 103 -5.41 0.67 6.28
CA VAL A 103 -4.46 1.77 6.47
C VAL A 103 -3.36 1.68 5.42
N MET A 104 -3.01 2.81 4.81
CA MET A 104 -2.01 2.87 3.74
C MET A 104 -0.79 3.70 4.17
N PRO A 105 0.14 3.14 4.97
CA PRO A 105 1.35 3.86 5.34
C PRO A 105 2.30 4.00 4.16
N LEU A 106 2.95 5.14 4.02
CA LEU A 106 4.04 5.30 3.06
C LEU A 106 5.27 4.47 3.46
N ALA A 107 5.86 3.75 2.52
CA ALA A 107 7.17 3.13 2.71
C ALA A 107 8.30 4.15 2.59
N ALA A 108 8.20 5.05 1.62
CA ALA A 108 9.09 6.18 1.37
C ALA A 108 8.34 7.27 0.59
N PRO A 109 8.88 8.49 0.45
CA PRO A 109 8.23 9.56 -0.30
C PRO A 109 7.81 9.14 -1.71
N ILE A 110 6.65 9.62 -2.15
CA ILE A 110 6.05 9.29 -3.46
C ILE A 110 7.08 9.47 -4.59
N GLY A 111 7.19 8.48 -5.45
CA GLY A 111 8.10 8.50 -6.60
C GLY A 111 9.59 8.37 -6.29
N SER A 112 9.98 8.18 -5.02
CA SER A 112 11.39 8.12 -4.61
C SER A 112 12.07 6.79 -4.93
N ASN A 113 11.33 5.70 -5.08
CA ASN A 113 11.82 4.32 -5.27
C ASN A 113 12.83 3.86 -4.18
N LYS A 114 12.77 4.44 -2.99
CA LYS A 114 13.73 4.18 -1.90
C LYS A 114 13.44 2.91 -1.10
N GLY A 115 12.30 2.26 -1.34
CA GLY A 115 11.89 1.06 -0.62
C GLY A 115 11.35 1.33 0.78
N LEU A 116 11.39 0.31 1.63
CA LEU A 116 10.85 0.35 2.99
C LEU A 116 11.83 1.07 3.92
N ILE A 117 11.61 2.36 4.15
CA ILE A 117 12.39 3.15 5.11
C ILE A 117 11.80 3.03 6.51
N SER A 118 10.46 2.98 6.61
CA SER A 118 9.72 2.82 7.87
C SER A 118 9.24 1.38 7.95
N LYS A 119 9.90 0.57 8.80
CA LYS A 119 9.59 -0.85 8.98
C LYS A 119 8.73 -1.04 10.21
N GLU A 120 7.81 -1.99 10.14
CA GLU A 120 7.33 -2.80 11.27
C GLU A 120 6.19 -2.24 12.13
N MET A 121 6.13 -0.96 12.50
CA MET A 121 5.28 -0.48 13.60
C MET A 121 3.76 -0.65 13.41
N LEU A 122 3.25 -0.71 12.18
CA LEU A 122 1.80 -0.69 11.97
C LEU A 122 1.21 -2.08 11.72
N ILE A 123 1.99 -3.01 11.21
CA ILE A 123 1.49 -4.33 10.77
C ILE A 123 1.02 -5.15 11.97
N ASP A 124 1.79 -5.15 13.05
CA ASP A 124 1.48 -5.96 14.25
C ASP A 124 0.47 -5.28 15.21
N GLU A 125 0.27 -3.96 15.08
CA GLU A 125 -0.45 -3.15 16.07
C GLU A 125 -1.86 -2.74 15.62
N ILE A 126 -2.17 -2.88 14.33
CA ILE A 126 -3.43 -2.40 13.74
C ILE A 126 -4.23 -3.59 13.22
N ASP A 127 -5.44 -3.75 13.77
CA ASP A 127 -6.39 -4.81 13.38
C ASP A 127 -7.22 -4.39 12.13
N LEU A 128 -6.53 -3.89 11.11
CA LEU A 128 -7.06 -3.60 9.77
C LEU A 128 -6.02 -3.99 8.73
N PRO A 129 -6.44 -4.30 7.50
CA PRO A 129 -5.51 -4.53 6.41
C PRO A 129 -4.51 -3.38 6.25
N ILE A 130 -3.24 -3.70 6.13
CA ILE A 130 -2.15 -2.74 5.88
C ILE A 130 -1.73 -2.84 4.42
N VAL A 131 -1.87 -1.72 3.70
CA VAL A 131 -1.43 -1.59 2.31
C VAL A 131 -0.21 -0.69 2.25
N VAL A 132 0.96 -1.25 2.06
CA VAL A 132 2.19 -0.46 1.96
C VAL A 132 2.18 0.33 0.65
N ASP A 133 2.21 1.66 0.77
CA ASP A 133 2.07 2.58 -0.35
C ASP A 133 3.30 3.48 -0.49
N ALA A 134 3.52 4.00 -1.69
CA ALA A 134 4.58 4.94 -2.04
C ALA A 134 6.02 4.44 -1.79
N GLY A 135 6.95 4.88 -2.62
CA GLY A 135 8.38 4.58 -2.48
C GLY A 135 8.81 3.16 -2.85
N ILE A 136 7.87 2.27 -3.17
CA ILE A 136 8.16 0.91 -3.66
C ILE A 136 8.80 1.02 -5.04
N GLY A 137 10.10 0.74 -5.13
CA GLY A 137 10.90 0.98 -6.33
C GLY A 137 11.41 -0.28 -7.03
N ALA A 138 11.24 -1.46 -6.41
CA ALA A 138 11.68 -2.74 -6.97
C ALA A 138 10.76 -3.88 -6.51
N PRO A 139 10.68 -4.99 -7.26
CA PRO A 139 9.96 -6.18 -6.83
C PRO A 139 10.41 -6.71 -5.47
N SER A 140 11.71 -6.63 -5.14
CA SER A 140 12.25 -7.01 -3.83
C SER A 140 11.63 -6.21 -2.67
N HIS A 141 11.36 -4.92 -2.86
CA HIS A 141 10.69 -4.10 -1.84
C HIS A 141 9.25 -4.56 -1.59
N ALA A 142 8.55 -4.98 -2.65
CA ALA A 142 7.20 -5.53 -2.53
C ALA A 142 7.22 -6.89 -1.82
N CYS A 143 8.19 -7.75 -2.14
CA CYS A 143 8.40 -9.03 -1.45
C CYS A 143 8.65 -8.80 0.05
N GLU A 144 9.59 -7.92 0.38
CA GLU A 144 9.94 -7.57 1.77
C GLU A 144 8.71 -7.05 2.55
N ALA A 145 7.89 -6.18 1.95
CA ALA A 145 6.66 -5.70 2.58
C ALA A 145 5.69 -6.84 2.92
N MET A 146 5.52 -7.77 1.97
CA MET A 146 4.64 -8.92 2.15
C MET A 146 5.20 -9.95 3.16
N GLU A 147 6.52 -10.13 3.22
CA GLU A 147 7.22 -10.96 4.22
C GLU A 147 7.07 -10.41 5.63
N LEU A 148 6.98 -9.08 5.79
CA LEU A 148 6.70 -8.41 7.06
C LEU A 148 5.23 -8.57 7.51
N GLY A 149 4.34 -9.07 6.65
CA GLY A 149 2.95 -9.30 6.98
C GLY A 149 1.97 -8.26 6.43
N ALA A 150 2.41 -7.35 5.56
CA ALA A 150 1.48 -6.46 4.86
C ALA A 150 0.45 -7.26 4.04
N ASP A 151 -0.76 -6.75 3.94
CA ASP A 151 -1.83 -7.40 3.19
C ASP A 151 -1.78 -7.09 1.70
N ALA A 152 -1.22 -5.93 1.35
CA ALA A 152 -1.02 -5.52 -0.03
C ALA A 152 0.08 -4.46 -0.17
N VAL A 153 0.51 -4.24 -1.41
CA VAL A 153 1.39 -3.13 -1.78
C VAL A 153 0.80 -2.35 -2.94
N LEU A 154 1.07 -1.05 -2.99
CA LEU A 154 0.74 -0.19 -4.10
C LEU A 154 2.03 0.32 -4.75
N ALA A 155 2.23 -0.01 -6.03
CA ALA A 155 3.39 0.41 -6.82
C ALA A 155 2.92 1.10 -8.09
N ASN A 156 3.54 2.23 -8.44
CA ASN A 156 3.25 2.97 -9.66
C ASN A 156 4.53 3.33 -10.42
N THR A 157 5.33 4.26 -9.91
CA THR A 157 6.49 4.82 -10.61
C THR A 157 7.48 3.74 -11.06
N ALA A 158 7.77 2.75 -10.22
CA ALA A 158 8.68 1.66 -10.55
C ALA A 158 8.24 0.84 -11.77
N VAL A 159 6.95 0.68 -11.97
CA VAL A 159 6.38 -0.01 -13.13
C VAL A 159 6.32 0.93 -14.32
N ALA A 160 5.75 2.14 -14.13
CA ALA A 160 5.51 3.10 -15.20
C ALA A 160 6.78 3.62 -15.89
N THR A 161 7.91 3.65 -15.18
CA THR A 161 9.22 4.14 -15.69
C THR A 161 10.18 3.01 -16.07
N ALA A 162 9.75 1.76 -15.99
CA ALA A 162 10.58 0.62 -16.38
C ALA A 162 10.82 0.56 -17.89
N GLY A 163 11.95 0.01 -18.29
CA GLY A 163 12.26 -0.19 -19.71
C GLY A 163 11.29 -1.17 -20.41
N ASP A 164 10.80 -2.17 -19.67
CA ASP A 164 9.71 -3.06 -20.07
C ASP A 164 8.65 -3.07 -18.95
N VAL A 165 7.59 -2.29 -19.16
CA VAL A 165 6.49 -2.11 -18.19
C VAL A 165 5.77 -3.42 -17.91
N VAL A 166 5.55 -4.25 -18.93
CA VAL A 166 4.82 -5.52 -18.80
C VAL A 166 5.64 -6.54 -18.02
N ALA A 167 6.92 -6.69 -18.35
CA ALA A 167 7.82 -7.58 -17.61
C ALA A 167 7.97 -7.13 -16.16
N MET A 168 8.07 -5.81 -15.90
CA MET A 168 8.16 -5.27 -14.55
C MET A 168 6.88 -5.52 -13.74
N ALA A 169 5.70 -5.31 -14.33
CA ALA A 169 4.43 -5.60 -13.67
C ALA A 169 4.31 -7.10 -13.29
N ARG A 170 4.74 -8.00 -14.17
CA ARG A 170 4.79 -9.45 -13.87
C ARG A 170 5.77 -9.77 -12.74
N ALA A 171 6.94 -9.14 -12.72
CA ALA A 171 7.92 -9.30 -11.65
C ALA A 171 7.38 -8.84 -10.29
N PHE A 172 6.67 -7.71 -10.25
CA PHE A 172 5.98 -7.25 -9.04
C PHE A 172 4.93 -8.24 -8.55
N ARG A 173 4.10 -8.79 -9.46
CA ARG A 173 3.12 -9.82 -9.08
C ARG A 173 3.81 -11.03 -8.44
N MET A 174 4.85 -11.55 -9.07
CA MET A 174 5.60 -12.72 -8.55
C MET A 174 6.21 -12.42 -7.17
N ALA A 175 6.71 -11.21 -6.95
CA ALA A 175 7.30 -10.77 -5.69
C ALA A 175 6.25 -10.71 -4.57
N VAL A 176 5.07 -10.16 -4.84
CA VAL A 176 3.95 -10.12 -3.89
C VAL A 176 3.51 -11.55 -3.52
N ASP A 177 3.32 -12.41 -4.52
CA ASP A 177 2.92 -13.81 -4.30
C ASP A 177 3.98 -14.55 -3.46
N ALA A 178 5.27 -14.36 -3.74
CA ALA A 178 6.38 -15.00 -3.01
C ALA A 178 6.44 -14.51 -1.55
N GLY A 179 6.41 -13.21 -1.32
CA GLY A 179 6.46 -12.64 0.03
C GLY A 179 5.27 -13.07 0.89
N ARG A 180 4.05 -13.08 0.30
CA ARG A 180 2.86 -13.57 1.02
C ARG A 180 2.98 -15.05 1.39
N GLN A 181 3.47 -15.89 0.49
CA GLN A 181 3.69 -17.31 0.77
C GLN A 181 4.74 -17.51 1.86
N ALA A 182 5.83 -16.75 1.82
CA ALA A 182 6.88 -16.79 2.84
C ALA A 182 6.35 -16.42 4.23
N TYR A 183 5.58 -15.33 4.32
CA TYR A 183 4.92 -14.91 5.57
C TYR A 183 4.01 -16.02 6.13
N LEU A 184 3.14 -16.59 5.30
CA LEU A 184 2.19 -17.63 5.72
C LEU A 184 2.89 -18.95 6.10
N ALA A 185 4.02 -19.27 5.47
CA ALA A 185 4.83 -20.45 5.80
C ALA A 185 5.62 -20.28 7.11
N GLY A 186 5.85 -19.04 7.53
CA GLY A 186 6.74 -18.69 8.63
C GLY A 186 8.20 -18.67 8.21
N LEU A 187 8.82 -17.51 8.35
CA LEU A 187 10.24 -17.33 8.03
C LEU A 187 11.14 -18.09 9.01
N GLY A 188 12.27 -18.59 8.51
CA GLY A 188 13.28 -19.20 9.34
C GLY A 188 13.86 -18.22 10.37
N ARG A 189 14.28 -18.74 11.53
CA ARG A 189 14.89 -17.92 12.58
C ARG A 189 16.16 -17.24 12.09
N VAL A 190 16.30 -15.96 12.39
CA VAL A 190 17.59 -15.28 12.31
C VAL A 190 18.36 -15.62 13.59
N LEU A 191 19.59 -16.13 13.44
CA LEU A 191 20.46 -16.54 14.53
C LEU A 191 21.63 -15.58 14.63
N ASP A 192 22.07 -15.29 15.87
CA ASP A 192 23.29 -14.50 16.12
C ASP A 192 24.56 -15.28 15.79
N PHE A 193 24.43 -16.61 15.69
CA PHE A 193 25.53 -17.54 15.39
C PHE A 193 25.18 -18.38 14.16
N THR A 194 26.16 -19.14 13.68
CA THR A 194 25.94 -20.15 12.66
C THR A 194 24.98 -21.22 13.15
N GLY A 195 24.01 -21.61 12.29
CA GLY A 195 23.16 -22.79 12.54
C GLY A 195 23.98 -24.09 12.50
N ASP A 196 23.31 -25.18 12.86
CA ASP A 196 23.86 -26.52 12.70
C ASP A 196 24.17 -26.85 11.26
N ALA A 197 25.23 -27.65 11.02
CA ALA A 197 25.56 -28.09 9.67
C ALA A 197 24.40 -28.89 9.06
N SER A 198 24.07 -28.62 7.79
CA SER A 198 22.98 -29.27 7.05
C SER A 198 23.25 -30.76 6.78
N SER A 199 24.50 -31.22 6.95
CA SER A 199 24.93 -32.62 6.94
C SER A 199 25.76 -32.88 8.16
N PRO A 200 25.21 -33.42 9.24
CA PRO A 200 25.99 -33.82 10.39
C PRO A 200 26.84 -35.01 9.97
N LEU A 201 28.09 -34.73 9.61
CA LEU A 201 29.08 -35.79 9.34
C LEU A 201 29.39 -36.65 10.57
N THR A 202 28.96 -36.21 11.74
CA THR A 202 29.32 -36.81 13.04
C THR A 202 28.11 -37.30 13.84
N GLY A 203 26.86 -36.91 13.50
CA GLY A 203 25.68 -37.25 14.30
C GLY A 203 25.31 -38.74 14.35
N PHE A 204 25.95 -39.58 13.56
CA PHE A 204 25.82 -41.04 13.58
C PHE A 204 27.13 -41.76 13.89
N MET A 205 28.14 -41.00 14.37
CA MET A 205 29.45 -41.55 14.76
C MET A 205 29.68 -41.47 16.28
N GLU A 206 28.71 -41.00 17.04
CA GLU A 206 28.71 -41.04 18.49
C GLU A 206 27.94 -42.31 18.94
N ASP A 207 28.66 -43.43 19.07
CA ASP A 207 28.33 -44.59 19.87
C ASP A 207 29.31 -44.67 21.05
#